data_1a61affdc75db156504f4475a5e7e6c9
#
_entry.id   1a61affdc75db156504f4475a5e7e6c9
#
_cell.length_a   1.000
_cell.length_b   1.000
_cell.length_c   1.000
_cell.angle_alpha   90.00
_cell.angle_beta   90.00
_cell.angle_gamma   90.00
#
_symmetry.space_group_name_H-M   'P 1'
#
loop_
_entity.id
_entity.type
_entity.pdbx_description
1 polymer ?
#
loop_
_entity_poly.entity_id
_entity_poly.type
_entity_poly.pdbx_seq_one_letter_code
_entity_poly.pdbx_strand_id
1 'polypeptide(L)'
;FVLCTDIRIANSKAKLRLPEVTLGITPGFNGSQRLPKCVGMSKAKEIIFTGKMLTAADALELGILNKVTEPENLMDEVYAMANQIADNSASAIAMAKAMINVGADMDIDIGKNIELGYMAACFGTPDQIEGFTAFKEKRAAKFR
;
A
#
# COMPACT_ATOMS: atom_id res chain seq x y z
N PHE A 1 -10.75 -8.10 3.27
CA PHE A 1 -10.39 -7.77 1.87
C PHE A 1 -9.62 -6.43 1.79
N VAL A 2 -10.12 -5.31 2.36
CA VAL A 2 -9.49 -3.98 2.27
C VAL A 2 -8.00 -4.02 2.62
N LEU A 3 -7.61 -4.71 3.68
CA LEU A 3 -6.21 -4.85 4.10
C LEU A 3 -5.34 -5.75 3.18
N CYS A 4 -5.92 -6.38 2.16
CA CYS A 4 -5.17 -7.18 1.18
C CYS A 4 -4.69 -6.34 -0.01
N THR A 5 -5.18 -5.11 -0.16
CA THR A 5 -4.78 -4.20 -1.24
C THR A 5 -3.57 -3.37 -0.85
N ASP A 6 -2.80 -2.93 -1.84
CA ASP A 6 -1.58 -2.15 -1.64
C ASP A 6 -1.90 -0.69 -1.27
N ILE A 7 -2.86 -0.09 -1.97
CA ILE A 7 -3.28 1.30 -1.79
C ILE A 7 -4.79 1.34 -1.57
N ARG A 8 -5.22 2.18 -0.65
CA ARG A 8 -6.61 2.27 -0.21
C ARG A 8 -7.10 3.70 -0.20
N ILE A 9 -8.06 4.00 -1.06
CA ILE A 9 -8.74 5.29 -1.13
C ILE A 9 -10.21 5.05 -0.80
N ALA A 10 -10.79 5.87 0.04
CA ALA A 10 -12.19 5.76 0.43
C ALA A 10 -12.90 7.11 0.37
N ASN A 11 -14.23 7.09 0.28
CA ASN A 11 -15.00 8.31 0.46
C ASN A 11 -15.18 8.63 1.96
N SER A 12 -15.51 9.89 2.26
CA SER A 12 -15.68 10.42 3.61
C SER A 12 -16.79 9.72 4.43
N LYS A 13 -17.72 9.02 3.78
CA LYS A 13 -18.82 8.28 4.43
C LYS A 13 -18.46 6.82 4.72
N ALA A 14 -17.29 6.35 4.29
CA ALA A 14 -16.87 4.96 4.49
C ALA A 14 -16.68 4.65 5.97
N LYS A 15 -17.02 3.41 6.33
CA LYS A 15 -16.87 2.87 7.68
C LYS A 15 -16.16 1.53 7.61
N LEU A 16 -15.23 1.30 8.52
CA LEU A 16 -14.45 0.07 8.62
C LEU A 16 -14.66 -0.56 9.99
N ARG A 17 -14.74 -1.89 10.04
CA ARG A 17 -14.94 -2.61 11.30
C ARG A 17 -14.39 -4.03 11.19
N LEU A 18 -13.93 -4.55 12.33
CA LEU A 18 -13.65 -5.96 12.59
C LEU A 18 -14.53 -6.38 13.79
N PRO A 19 -15.79 -6.78 13.55
CA PRO A 19 -16.77 -6.97 14.62
C PRO A 19 -16.73 -8.38 15.23
N GLU A 20 -15.88 -9.28 14.75
CA GLU A 20 -15.92 -10.73 14.99
C GLU A 20 -16.01 -11.08 16.48
N VAL A 21 -15.29 -10.37 17.34
CA VAL A 21 -15.31 -10.63 18.79
C VAL A 21 -16.66 -10.34 19.42
N THR A 22 -17.47 -9.45 18.85
CA THR A 22 -18.83 -9.19 19.31
C THR A 22 -19.81 -10.32 18.96
N LEU A 23 -19.37 -11.24 18.10
CA LEU A 23 -20.09 -12.44 17.69
C LEU A 23 -19.51 -13.73 18.34
N GLY A 24 -18.54 -13.56 19.25
CA GLY A 24 -17.89 -14.69 19.94
C GLY A 24 -16.88 -15.46 19.07
N ILE A 25 -16.41 -14.89 17.97
CA ILE A 25 -15.40 -15.48 17.09
C ILE A 25 -14.21 -14.52 16.89
N THR A 26 -13.14 -15.01 16.28
CA THR A 26 -11.95 -14.19 15.94
C THR A 26 -11.98 -13.76 14.48
N PRO A 27 -11.25 -12.68 14.09
CA PRO A 27 -11.05 -12.36 12.68
C PRO A 27 -10.45 -13.55 11.90
N GLY A 28 -11.18 -14.06 10.90
CA GLY A 28 -10.82 -15.28 10.15
C GLY A 28 -10.17 -15.02 8.77
N PHE A 29 -10.19 -13.78 8.27
CA PHE A 29 -9.66 -13.40 6.95
C PHE A 29 -8.37 -12.56 7.03
N ASN A 30 -7.44 -12.99 7.87
CA ASN A 30 -6.14 -12.33 8.09
C ASN A 30 -6.23 -10.90 8.67
N GLY A 31 -7.37 -10.45 9.18
CA GLY A 31 -7.50 -9.15 9.82
C GLY A 31 -6.56 -8.99 11.02
N SER A 32 -6.43 -10.02 11.84
CA SER A 32 -5.52 -10.06 12.99
C SER A 32 -4.03 -10.02 12.63
N GLN A 33 -3.66 -10.38 11.40
CA GLN A 33 -2.28 -10.38 10.91
C GLN A 33 -1.94 -9.09 10.16
N ARG A 34 -2.89 -8.57 9.37
CA ARG A 34 -2.65 -7.40 8.51
C ARG A 34 -2.86 -6.08 9.22
N LEU A 35 -3.86 -5.98 10.11
CA LEU A 35 -4.14 -4.74 10.83
C LEU A 35 -2.95 -4.28 11.69
N PRO A 36 -2.27 -5.15 12.47
CA PRO A 36 -1.09 -4.74 13.24
C PRO A 36 0.05 -4.16 12.41
N LYS A 37 0.20 -4.62 11.16
CA LYS A 37 1.21 -4.08 10.23
C LYS A 37 0.89 -2.65 9.78
N CYS A 38 -0.40 -2.29 9.76
CA CYS A 38 -0.82 -0.92 9.42
C CYS A 38 -0.77 0.04 10.61
N VAL A 39 -1.24 -0.41 11.79
CA VAL A 39 -1.52 0.49 12.93
C VAL A 39 -0.68 0.19 14.18
N GLY A 40 0.17 -0.82 14.11
CA GLY A 40 0.92 -1.33 15.27
C GLY A 40 0.08 -2.21 16.20
N MET A 41 0.76 -3.00 17.04
CA MET A 41 0.15 -4.07 17.85
C MET A 41 -0.89 -3.54 18.85
N SER A 42 -0.60 -2.45 19.56
CA SER A 42 -1.47 -1.91 20.60
C SER A 42 -2.79 -1.41 20.02
N LYS A 43 -2.72 -0.61 18.96
CA LYS A 43 -3.90 -0.05 18.29
C LYS A 43 -4.73 -1.13 17.60
N ALA A 44 -4.09 -2.13 17.00
CA ALA A 44 -4.79 -3.27 16.42
C ALA A 44 -5.59 -4.06 17.46
N LYS A 45 -5.00 -4.31 18.65
CA LYS A 45 -5.70 -4.97 19.77
C LYS A 45 -6.89 -4.14 20.25
N GLU A 46 -6.73 -2.82 20.41
CA GLU A 46 -7.84 -1.93 20.78
C GLU A 46 -9.00 -2.06 19.78
N ILE A 47 -8.71 -1.96 18.48
CA ILE A 47 -9.73 -2.00 17.43
C ILE A 47 -10.44 -3.36 17.42
N ILE A 48 -9.67 -4.47 17.44
CA ILE A 48 -10.21 -5.83 17.38
C ILE A 48 -10.98 -6.16 18.67
N PHE A 49 -10.42 -5.89 19.85
CA PHE A 49 -11.03 -6.30 21.10
C PHE A 49 -12.31 -5.52 21.43
N THR A 50 -12.38 -4.28 21.00
CA THR A 50 -13.60 -3.47 21.17
C THR A 50 -14.62 -3.71 20.04
N GLY A 51 -14.19 -4.23 18.90
CA GLY A 51 -15.04 -4.34 17.71
C GLY A 51 -15.61 -2.98 17.27
N LYS A 52 -14.94 -1.87 17.60
CA LYS A 52 -15.45 -0.53 17.29
C LYS A 52 -15.51 -0.23 15.81
N MET A 53 -16.44 0.63 15.43
CA MET A 53 -16.52 1.19 14.09
C MET A 53 -15.50 2.31 13.94
N LEU A 54 -14.72 2.28 12.87
CA LEU A 54 -13.83 3.37 12.45
C LEU A 54 -14.52 4.17 11.34
N THR A 55 -14.46 5.49 11.44
CA THR A 55 -14.80 6.38 10.34
C THR A 55 -13.68 6.40 9.30
N ALA A 56 -13.94 6.95 8.10
CA ALA A 56 -12.90 7.15 7.10
C ALA A 56 -11.76 8.04 7.63
N ALA A 57 -12.09 9.06 8.43
CA ALA A 57 -11.10 9.94 9.05
C ALA A 57 -10.21 9.20 10.05
N ASP A 58 -10.80 8.39 10.94
CA ASP A 58 -10.02 7.54 11.87
C ASP A 58 -9.09 6.60 11.12
N ALA A 59 -9.59 5.98 10.05
CA ALA A 59 -8.82 5.03 9.25
C ALA A 59 -7.67 5.71 8.47
N LEU A 60 -7.85 6.97 8.05
CA LEU A 60 -6.79 7.77 7.45
C LEU A 60 -5.72 8.14 8.48
N GLU A 61 -6.12 8.65 9.64
CA GLU A 61 -5.20 9.01 10.73
C GLU A 61 -4.36 7.80 11.19
N LEU A 62 -4.96 6.62 11.22
CA LEU A 62 -4.31 5.38 11.60
C LEU A 62 -3.45 4.76 10.48
N GLY A 63 -3.40 5.34 9.29
CA GLY A 63 -2.65 4.79 8.15
C GLY A 63 -3.29 3.55 7.51
N ILE A 64 -4.53 3.22 7.85
CA ILE A 64 -5.29 2.16 7.19
C ILE A 64 -5.67 2.59 5.77
N LEU A 65 -6.05 3.85 5.59
CA LEU A 65 -6.33 4.45 4.28
C LEU A 65 -5.20 5.39 3.88
N ASN A 66 -4.92 5.45 2.58
CA ASN A 66 -3.94 6.36 1.98
C ASN A 66 -4.55 7.73 1.67
N LYS A 67 -5.85 7.76 1.37
CA LYS A 67 -6.58 8.99 1.04
C LYS A 67 -8.05 8.85 1.38
N VAL A 68 -8.66 9.97 1.78
CA VAL A 68 -10.10 10.13 1.91
C VAL A 68 -10.53 11.30 1.05
N THR A 69 -11.65 11.18 0.36
CA THR A 69 -12.21 12.19 -0.53
C THR A 69 -13.74 12.26 -0.40
N GLU A 70 -14.36 13.25 -1.01
CA GLU A 70 -15.81 13.28 -1.09
C GLU A 70 -16.34 12.18 -2.03
N PRO A 71 -17.57 11.67 -1.81
CA PRO A 71 -18.08 10.53 -2.58
C PRO A 71 -18.08 10.75 -4.10
N GLU A 72 -18.40 11.96 -4.56
CA GLU A 72 -18.44 12.34 -5.97
C GLU A 72 -17.08 12.34 -6.65
N ASN A 73 -16.00 12.55 -5.88
CA ASN A 73 -14.63 12.65 -6.40
C ASN A 73 -13.85 11.33 -6.29
N LEU A 74 -14.46 10.27 -5.70
CA LEU A 74 -13.73 9.04 -5.37
C LEU A 74 -13.04 8.42 -6.58
N MET A 75 -13.76 8.24 -7.67
CA MET A 75 -13.20 7.57 -8.85
C MET A 75 -12.19 8.43 -9.59
N ASP A 76 -12.38 9.74 -9.62
CA ASP A 76 -11.41 10.67 -10.23
C ASP A 76 -10.06 10.62 -9.48
N GLU A 77 -10.09 10.58 -8.15
CA GLU A 77 -8.90 10.46 -7.32
C GLU A 77 -8.24 9.09 -7.44
N VAL A 78 -9.03 8.02 -7.57
CA VAL A 78 -8.51 6.66 -7.83
C VAL A 78 -7.80 6.62 -9.17
N TYR A 79 -8.41 7.14 -10.25
CA TYR A 79 -7.80 7.17 -11.57
C TYR A 79 -6.59 8.10 -11.65
N ALA A 80 -6.63 9.25 -10.96
CA ALA A 80 -5.48 10.14 -10.90
C ALA A 80 -4.25 9.44 -10.31
N MET A 81 -4.41 8.73 -9.19
CA MET A 81 -3.32 7.95 -8.58
C MET A 81 -2.90 6.77 -9.44
N ALA A 82 -3.86 6.04 -10.03
CA ALA A 82 -3.57 4.91 -10.90
C ALA A 82 -2.78 5.34 -12.14
N ASN A 83 -3.15 6.44 -12.76
CA ASN A 83 -2.43 7.00 -13.91
C ASN A 83 -1.01 7.45 -13.53
N GLN A 84 -0.86 8.12 -12.37
CA GLN A 84 0.46 8.50 -11.87
C GLN A 84 1.38 7.29 -11.65
N ILE A 85 0.81 6.15 -11.21
CA ILE A 85 1.56 4.89 -11.08
C ILE A 85 1.86 4.31 -12.47
N ALA A 86 0.89 4.32 -13.37
CA ALA A 86 1.03 3.77 -14.72
C ALA A 86 2.03 4.53 -15.59
N ASP A 87 2.25 5.81 -15.31
CA ASP A 87 3.26 6.64 -15.99
C ASP A 87 4.71 6.25 -15.60
N ASN A 88 4.90 5.41 -14.60
CA ASN A 88 6.22 4.93 -14.19
C ASN A 88 6.53 3.56 -14.79
N SER A 89 7.79 3.12 -14.69
CA SER A 89 8.23 1.81 -15.16
C SER A 89 7.47 0.68 -14.46
N ALA A 90 6.69 -0.09 -15.22
CA ALA A 90 5.93 -1.22 -14.69
C ALA A 90 6.84 -2.31 -14.10
N SER A 91 8.01 -2.55 -14.69
CA SER A 91 8.99 -3.51 -14.19
C SER A 91 9.60 -3.06 -12.86
N ALA A 92 9.95 -1.79 -12.73
CA ALA A 92 10.48 -1.25 -11.47
C ALA A 92 9.43 -1.26 -10.36
N ILE A 93 8.16 -0.92 -10.66
CA ILE A 93 7.05 -1.00 -9.69
C ILE A 93 6.83 -2.45 -9.23
N ALA A 94 6.84 -3.41 -10.16
CA ALA A 94 6.68 -4.82 -9.80
C ALA A 94 7.81 -5.31 -8.87
N MET A 95 9.06 -4.93 -9.15
CA MET A 95 10.21 -5.25 -8.30
C MET A 95 10.12 -4.54 -6.95
N ALA A 96 9.76 -3.25 -6.92
CA ALA A 96 9.56 -2.51 -5.68
C ALA A 96 8.47 -3.15 -4.79
N LYS A 97 7.33 -3.52 -5.38
CA LYS A 97 6.27 -4.23 -4.66
C LYS A 97 6.75 -5.57 -4.10
N ALA A 98 7.49 -6.35 -4.90
CA ALA A 98 8.01 -7.63 -4.48
C ALA A 98 8.98 -7.48 -3.29
N MET A 99 9.95 -6.55 -3.37
CA MET A 99 10.92 -6.35 -2.29
C MET A 99 10.28 -5.80 -1.01
N ILE A 100 9.28 -4.90 -1.12
CA ILE A 100 8.55 -4.38 0.05
C ILE A 100 7.78 -5.52 0.73
N ASN A 101 7.06 -6.34 -0.04
CA ASN A 101 6.26 -7.43 0.52
C ASN A 101 7.13 -8.51 1.18
N VAL A 102 8.26 -8.84 0.58
CA VAL A 102 9.20 -9.83 1.15
C VAL A 102 9.93 -9.25 2.34
N GLY A 103 10.44 -8.02 2.24
CA GLY A 103 11.23 -7.37 3.29
C GLY A 103 10.43 -7.02 4.55
N ALA A 104 9.11 -6.80 4.41
CA ALA A 104 8.26 -6.42 5.55
C ALA A 104 8.16 -7.47 6.67
N ASP A 105 8.52 -8.72 6.40
CA ASP A 105 8.47 -9.84 7.34
C ASP A 105 9.86 -10.40 7.71
N MET A 106 10.93 -9.69 7.31
CA MET A 106 12.31 -10.14 7.50
C MET A 106 13.11 -9.20 8.40
N ASP A 107 14.24 -9.72 8.89
CA ASP A 107 15.27 -8.88 9.50
C ASP A 107 15.78 -7.84 8.50
N ILE A 108 16.10 -6.64 8.99
CA ILE A 108 16.50 -5.50 8.13
C ILE A 108 17.77 -5.81 7.32
N ASP A 109 18.70 -6.58 7.86
CA ASP A 109 19.94 -6.88 7.16
C ASP A 109 19.72 -7.90 6.03
N ILE A 110 18.76 -8.82 6.19
CA ILE A 110 18.30 -9.69 5.10
C ILE A 110 17.54 -8.84 4.06
N GLY A 111 16.64 -7.95 4.50
CA GLY A 111 15.89 -7.04 3.63
C GLY A 111 16.80 -6.20 2.74
N LYS A 112 17.89 -5.63 3.27
CA LYS A 112 18.88 -4.87 2.49
C LYS A 112 19.52 -5.68 1.35
N ASN A 113 19.85 -6.95 1.61
CA ASN A 113 20.43 -7.82 0.57
C ASN A 113 19.42 -8.11 -0.55
N ILE A 114 18.15 -8.29 -0.19
CA ILE A 114 17.06 -8.47 -1.16
C ILE A 114 16.89 -7.19 -1.98
N GLU A 115 16.89 -6.02 -1.36
CA GLU A 115 16.80 -4.72 -2.03
C GLU A 115 17.92 -4.54 -3.06
N LEU A 116 19.18 -4.84 -2.69
CA LEU A 116 20.32 -4.79 -3.62
C LEU A 116 20.11 -5.72 -4.83
N GLY A 117 19.57 -6.92 -4.61
CA GLY A 117 19.28 -7.87 -5.70
C GLY A 117 18.24 -7.34 -6.68
N TYR A 118 17.13 -6.82 -6.19
CA TYR A 118 16.08 -6.21 -7.04
C TYR A 118 16.57 -4.93 -7.73
N MET A 119 17.32 -4.08 -7.02
CA MET A 119 17.94 -2.90 -7.62
C MET A 119 18.88 -3.29 -8.76
N ALA A 120 19.76 -4.27 -8.55
CA ALA A 120 20.66 -4.75 -9.60
C ALA A 120 19.92 -5.29 -10.82
N ALA A 121 18.78 -5.96 -10.61
CA ALA A 121 17.96 -6.48 -11.72
C ALA A 121 17.29 -5.37 -12.56
N CYS A 122 17.18 -4.15 -12.05
CA CYS A 122 16.69 -3.01 -12.83
C CYS A 122 17.74 -2.48 -13.81
N PHE A 123 19.03 -2.64 -13.53
CA PHE A 123 20.10 -2.09 -14.39
C PHE A 123 20.20 -2.83 -15.72
N GLY A 124 20.37 -2.07 -16.78
CA GLY A 124 20.45 -2.60 -18.15
C GLY A 124 19.08 -2.91 -18.80
N THR A 125 17.97 -2.69 -18.06
CA THR A 125 16.63 -2.78 -18.65
C THR A 125 16.35 -1.60 -19.58
N PRO A 126 15.49 -1.75 -20.59
CA PRO A 126 15.06 -0.62 -21.44
C PRO A 126 14.49 0.56 -20.63
N ASP A 127 13.70 0.28 -19.60
CA ASP A 127 13.11 1.31 -18.75
C ASP A 127 14.17 2.08 -17.96
N GLN A 128 15.19 1.39 -17.43
CA GLN A 128 16.29 2.06 -16.73
C GLN A 128 17.06 2.98 -17.67
N ILE A 129 17.37 2.52 -18.88
CA ILE A 129 18.07 3.32 -19.89
C ILE A 129 17.24 4.55 -20.28
N GLU A 130 15.94 4.37 -20.53
CA GLU A 130 15.01 5.48 -20.84
C GLU A 130 14.95 6.48 -19.68
N GLY A 131 14.76 6.01 -18.46
CA GLY A 131 14.65 6.86 -17.26
C GLY A 131 15.89 7.74 -17.07
N PHE A 132 17.10 7.16 -17.15
CA PHE A 132 18.35 7.92 -17.04
C PHE A 132 18.57 8.89 -18.21
N THR A 133 18.21 8.48 -19.43
CA THR A 133 18.32 9.32 -20.62
C THR A 133 17.37 10.51 -20.49
N ALA A 134 16.11 10.28 -20.17
CA ALA A 134 15.11 11.33 -19.97
C ALA A 134 15.53 12.32 -18.88
N PHE A 135 16.07 11.81 -17.76
CA PHE A 135 16.59 12.64 -16.68
C PHE A 135 17.73 13.57 -17.16
N LYS A 136 18.71 13.01 -17.90
CA LYS A 136 19.82 13.83 -18.47
C LYS A 136 19.32 14.88 -19.47
N GLU A 137 18.33 14.51 -20.27
CA GLU A 137 17.72 15.39 -21.27
C GLU A 137 16.67 16.35 -20.72
N LYS A 138 16.35 16.27 -19.42
CA LYS A 138 15.33 17.08 -18.72
C LYS A 138 13.95 17.00 -19.39
N ARG A 139 13.56 15.83 -19.84
CA ARG A 139 12.24 15.51 -20.39
C ARG A 139 11.54 14.45 -19.56
N ALA A 140 10.23 14.28 -19.79
CA ALA A 140 9.50 13.15 -19.22
C ALA A 140 9.98 11.81 -19.84
N ALA A 141 10.13 10.80 -19.01
CA ALA A 141 10.42 9.44 -19.47
C ALA A 141 9.17 8.81 -20.12
N LYS A 142 9.38 7.92 -21.07
CA LYS A 142 8.31 7.18 -21.77
C LYS A 142 8.58 5.69 -21.60
N PHE A 143 8.07 5.15 -20.50
CA PHE A 143 8.18 3.72 -20.19
C PHE A 143 7.23 2.90 -21.07
N ARG A 144 7.58 1.62 -21.31
CA ARG A 144 6.82 0.69 -22.15
C ARG A 144 6.09 -0.36 -21.32
#